data_8f08cb49026d20660e5aa2bab1316bde
#
_entry.id   8f08cb49026d20660e5aa2bab1316bde
#
_cell.length_a   1.000
_cell.length_b   1.000
_cell.length_c   1.000
_cell.angle_alpha   90.00
_cell.angle_beta   90.00
_cell.angle_gamma   90.00
#
_symmetry.space_group_name_H-M   'P 1'
#
loop_
_entity.id
_entity.type
_entity.pdbx_description
1 polymer ?
#
loop_
_entity_poly.entity_id
_entity_poly.type
_entity_poly.pdbx_seq_one_letter_code
_entity_poly.pdbx_strand_id
1 'polypeptide(L)'
;MQFLIQGDRGIWVEYLQLALTRAGYPTRIDGIFGEHTCQALKDFTGNTDVCTVNRAVWEQLKPYLTGYRMHTIEKGDTVFGLSRRYGTTEEAILVANPLIDPDDLVVDAILAVPLGFPLVPQMVKYTSVLTQ
;
A
#
# COMPACT_ATOMS: atom_id res chain seq x y z
N MET A 1 -11.66 -7.18 10.29
CA MET A 1 -10.56 -6.25 10.20
C MET A 1 -10.41 -5.48 11.51
N GLN A 2 -9.19 -5.26 11.89
CA GLN A 2 -8.90 -4.72 13.21
C GLN A 2 -9.10 -3.21 13.28
N PHE A 3 -9.70 -2.76 14.39
CA PHE A 3 -9.79 -1.33 14.70
C PHE A 3 -8.38 -0.80 15.00
N LEU A 4 -8.01 0.31 14.36
CA LEU A 4 -6.67 0.87 14.48
C LEU A 4 -6.71 2.32 14.95
N ILE A 5 -5.74 2.68 15.78
CA ILE A 5 -5.51 4.06 16.19
C ILE A 5 -4.04 4.39 16.05
N GLN A 6 -3.73 5.66 16.08
CA GLN A 6 -2.33 6.11 16.03
C GLN A 6 -1.55 5.49 17.19
N GLY A 7 -0.37 4.97 16.89
CA GLY A 7 0.46 4.24 17.84
C GLY A 7 0.45 2.73 17.63
N ASP A 8 -0.56 2.22 16.94
CA ASP A 8 -0.63 0.78 16.65
C ASP A 8 0.47 0.36 15.71
N ARG A 9 0.80 -0.94 15.76
CA ARG A 9 1.82 -1.55 14.91
C ARG A 9 1.36 -2.91 14.43
N GLY A 10 1.92 -3.35 13.32
CA GLY A 10 1.72 -4.70 12.83
C GLY A 10 1.13 -4.77 11.44
N ILE A 11 0.68 -5.98 11.09
CA ILE A 11 0.23 -6.30 9.74
C ILE A 11 -0.99 -5.48 9.32
N TRP A 12 -1.90 -5.21 10.25
CA TRP A 12 -3.10 -4.45 9.92
C TRP A 12 -2.76 -3.00 9.59
N VAL A 13 -1.71 -2.45 10.22
CA VAL A 13 -1.23 -1.11 9.87
C VAL A 13 -0.60 -1.14 8.48
N GLU A 14 0.11 -2.21 8.14
CA GLU A 14 0.66 -2.36 6.79
C GLU A 14 -0.46 -2.36 5.74
N TYR A 15 -1.55 -3.08 5.99
CA TYR A 15 -2.70 -3.08 5.09
C TYR A 15 -3.31 -1.69 4.97
N LEU A 16 -3.43 -0.98 6.08
CA LEU A 16 -3.92 0.40 6.06
C LEU A 16 -3.04 1.27 5.17
N GLN A 17 -1.73 1.19 5.37
CA GLN A 17 -0.78 2.00 4.61
C GLN A 17 -0.79 1.64 3.14
N LEU A 18 -0.90 0.35 2.82
CA LEU A 18 -1.03 -0.09 1.45
C LEU A 18 -2.28 0.50 0.80
N ALA A 19 -3.41 0.37 1.47
CA ALA A 19 -4.67 0.86 0.94
C ALA A 19 -4.65 2.37 0.72
N LEU A 20 -4.11 3.12 1.67
CA LEU A 20 -3.99 4.57 1.54
C LEU A 20 -3.10 4.95 0.36
N THR A 21 -1.98 4.27 0.20
CA THR A 21 -1.07 4.51 -0.92
C THR A 21 -1.77 4.23 -2.24
N ARG A 22 -2.51 3.13 -2.31
CA ARG A 22 -3.24 2.77 -3.53
C ARG A 22 -4.38 3.73 -3.83
N ALA A 23 -4.98 4.28 -2.79
CA ALA A 23 -6.08 5.24 -2.96
C ALA A 23 -5.59 6.63 -3.39
N GLY A 24 -4.29 6.84 -3.48
CA GLY A 24 -3.74 8.12 -3.90
C GLY A 24 -3.23 8.98 -2.75
N TYR A 25 -3.15 8.42 -1.55
CA TYR A 25 -2.66 9.11 -0.35
C TYR A 25 -1.43 8.35 0.16
N PRO A 26 -0.29 8.49 -0.53
CA PRO A 26 0.87 7.66 -0.26
C PRO A 26 1.43 7.84 1.13
N THR A 27 1.79 6.73 1.73
CA THR A 27 2.49 6.70 3.00
C THR A 27 3.43 5.49 2.99
N ARG A 28 4.46 5.54 3.82
CA ARG A 28 5.41 4.43 3.91
C ARG A 28 4.70 3.21 4.51
N ILE A 29 4.97 2.04 3.94
CA ILE A 29 4.38 0.79 4.43
C ILE A 29 5.38 0.15 5.40
N ASP A 30 5.40 0.65 6.61
CA ASP A 30 6.34 0.21 7.65
C ASP A 30 5.66 -0.46 8.84
N GLY A 31 4.35 -0.57 8.82
CA GLY A 31 3.61 -1.19 9.90
C GLY A 31 3.50 -0.36 11.16
N ILE A 32 3.85 0.92 11.10
CA ILE A 32 3.80 1.83 12.24
C ILE A 32 2.81 2.95 11.94
N PHE A 33 1.76 3.03 12.74
CA PHE A 33 0.73 4.05 12.57
C PHE A 33 1.20 5.33 13.25
N GLY A 34 2.00 6.11 12.52
CA GLY A 34 2.53 7.38 13.01
C GLY A 34 1.81 8.57 12.39
N GLU A 35 2.44 9.73 12.48
CA GLU A 35 1.85 10.98 11.99
C GLU A 35 1.60 10.98 10.48
N HIS A 36 2.51 10.42 9.71
CA HIS A 36 2.34 10.39 8.26
C HIS A 36 1.15 9.54 7.84
N THR A 37 0.98 8.39 8.49
CA THR A 37 -0.17 7.54 8.25
C THR A 37 -1.45 8.23 8.70
N CYS A 38 -1.40 8.90 9.85
CA CYS A 38 -2.51 9.68 10.35
C CYS A 38 -2.93 10.76 9.35
N GLN A 39 -1.99 11.51 8.82
CA GLN A 39 -2.30 12.57 7.86
C GLN A 39 -2.89 12.01 6.57
N ALA A 40 -2.33 10.93 6.07
CA ALA A 40 -2.86 10.28 4.88
C ALA A 40 -4.30 9.79 5.10
N LEU A 41 -4.56 9.25 6.28
CA LEU A 41 -5.90 8.79 6.64
C LEU A 41 -6.89 9.96 6.71
N LYS A 42 -6.49 11.07 7.32
CA LYS A 42 -7.32 12.27 7.38
C LYS A 42 -7.64 12.78 5.98
N ASP A 43 -6.64 12.81 5.12
CA ASP A 43 -6.83 13.28 3.74
C ASP A 43 -7.78 12.35 2.98
N PHE A 44 -7.63 11.06 3.18
CA PHE A 44 -8.48 10.08 2.51
C PHE A 44 -9.95 10.18 2.97
N THR A 45 -10.16 10.26 4.28
CA THR A 45 -11.53 10.28 4.83
C THR A 45 -12.18 11.65 4.77
N GLY A 46 -11.38 12.69 4.65
CA GLY A 46 -11.88 14.06 4.75
C GLY A 46 -12.18 14.48 6.18
N ASN A 47 -11.86 13.63 7.16
CA ASN A 47 -12.09 13.93 8.57
C ASN A 47 -10.78 14.36 9.22
N THR A 48 -10.66 15.62 9.58
CA THR A 48 -9.42 16.19 10.10
C THR A 48 -9.28 16.05 11.62
N ASP A 49 -10.28 15.50 12.29
CA ASP A 49 -10.28 15.47 13.75
C ASP A 49 -9.76 14.17 14.35
N VAL A 50 -9.85 13.07 13.62
CA VAL A 50 -9.61 11.74 14.20
C VAL A 50 -8.75 10.88 13.29
N CYS A 51 -7.77 10.20 13.89
CA CYS A 51 -6.97 9.20 13.19
C CYS A 51 -7.35 7.82 13.70
N THR A 52 -8.48 7.34 13.24
CA THR A 52 -9.03 6.06 13.66
C THR A 52 -9.53 5.29 12.47
N VAL A 53 -9.21 4.00 12.43
CA VAL A 53 -9.72 3.12 11.38
C VAL A 53 -10.74 2.20 12.01
N ASN A 54 -12.00 2.50 11.79
CA ASN A 54 -13.11 1.67 12.24
C ASN A 54 -13.64 0.87 11.06
N ARG A 55 -14.73 0.16 11.29
CA ARG A 55 -15.33 -0.67 10.25
C ARG A 55 -15.70 0.13 9.00
N ALA A 56 -16.27 1.30 9.19
CA ALA A 56 -16.68 2.14 8.06
C ALA A 56 -15.49 2.56 7.20
N VAL A 57 -14.38 2.89 7.84
CA VAL A 57 -13.15 3.26 7.12
C VAL A 57 -12.59 2.04 6.37
N TRP A 58 -12.57 0.87 7.02
CA TRP A 58 -12.10 -0.33 6.35
C TRP A 58 -12.94 -0.66 5.11
N GLU A 59 -14.25 -0.43 5.17
CA GLU A 59 -15.10 -0.66 4.00
C GLU A 59 -14.71 0.25 2.84
N GLN A 60 -14.31 1.47 3.12
CA GLN A 60 -13.84 2.39 2.10
C GLN A 60 -12.48 1.98 1.53
N LEU A 61 -11.64 1.38 2.36
CA LEU A 61 -10.29 0.97 1.96
C LEU A 61 -10.24 -0.38 1.27
N LYS A 62 -11.24 -1.20 1.49
CA LYS A 62 -11.27 -2.58 1.02
C LYS A 62 -10.96 -2.76 -0.47
N PRO A 63 -11.51 -1.93 -1.38
CA PRO A 63 -11.20 -2.10 -2.80
C PRO A 63 -9.73 -1.99 -3.14
N TYR A 64 -8.97 -1.32 -2.31
CA TYR A 64 -7.54 -1.07 -2.55
C TYR A 64 -6.64 -2.16 -1.98
N LEU A 65 -7.22 -3.19 -1.37
CA LEU A 65 -6.45 -4.27 -0.75
C LEU A 65 -6.40 -5.54 -1.59
N THR A 66 -7.10 -5.56 -2.71
CA THR A 66 -7.20 -6.74 -3.55
C THR A 66 -5.95 -6.92 -4.41
N GLY A 67 -5.44 -8.14 -4.47
CA GLY A 67 -4.37 -8.47 -5.40
C GLY A 67 -2.97 -8.12 -4.94
N TYR A 68 -2.76 -7.87 -3.66
CA TYR A 68 -1.44 -7.53 -3.13
C TYR A 68 -0.96 -8.51 -2.09
N ARG A 69 0.37 -8.60 -2.02
CA ARG A 69 1.06 -9.35 -0.97
C ARG A 69 2.10 -8.44 -0.34
N MET A 70 2.23 -8.51 0.97
CA MET A 70 3.28 -7.80 1.69
C MET A 70 4.54 -8.64 1.70
N HIS A 71 5.64 -8.07 1.25
CA HIS A 71 6.93 -8.74 1.23
C HIS A 71 7.91 -7.98 2.10
N THR A 72 8.54 -8.67 3.04
CA THR A 72 9.60 -8.09 3.85
C THR A 72 10.90 -8.20 3.07
N ILE A 73 11.53 -7.07 2.81
CA ILE A 73 12.76 -7.01 2.01
C ILE A 73 13.89 -7.71 2.76
N GLU A 74 14.55 -8.62 2.06
CA GLU A 74 15.71 -9.35 2.57
C GLU A 74 16.97 -8.90 1.86
N LYS A 75 18.10 -9.17 2.47
CA LYS A 75 19.39 -8.85 1.87
C LYS A 75 19.51 -9.54 0.51
N GLY A 76 19.88 -8.77 -0.49
CA GLY A 76 20.02 -9.28 -1.86
C GLY A 76 18.77 -9.17 -2.71
N ASP A 77 17.66 -8.74 -2.14
CA ASP A 77 16.44 -8.55 -2.92
C ASP A 77 16.59 -7.39 -3.90
N THR A 78 16.00 -7.56 -5.07
CA THR A 78 15.91 -6.51 -6.08
C THR A 78 14.48 -6.48 -6.59
N VAL A 79 14.06 -5.32 -7.10
CA VAL A 79 12.72 -5.20 -7.68
C VAL A 79 12.58 -6.18 -8.84
N PHE A 80 13.61 -6.34 -9.66
CA PHE A 80 13.58 -7.29 -10.77
C PHE A 80 13.37 -8.71 -10.26
N GLY A 81 14.17 -9.15 -9.29
CA GLY A 81 14.07 -10.50 -8.75
C GLY A 81 12.71 -10.76 -8.13
N LEU A 82 12.19 -9.79 -7.40
CA LEU A 82 10.88 -9.93 -6.77
C LEU A 82 9.77 -9.97 -7.80
N SER A 83 9.87 -9.19 -8.87
CA SER A 83 8.88 -9.23 -9.94
C SER A 83 8.80 -10.61 -10.57
N ARG A 84 9.95 -11.27 -10.77
CA ARG A 84 10.00 -12.61 -11.32
C ARG A 84 9.45 -13.63 -10.34
N ARG A 85 9.81 -13.49 -9.07
CA ARG A 85 9.38 -14.41 -8.02
C ARG A 85 7.87 -14.42 -7.85
N TYR A 86 7.25 -13.26 -7.91
CA TYR A 86 5.81 -13.12 -7.65
C TYR A 86 4.97 -13.06 -8.92
N GLY A 87 5.59 -13.18 -10.09
CA GLY A 87 4.84 -13.19 -11.34
C GLY A 87 4.21 -11.86 -11.69
N THR A 88 4.87 -10.80 -11.36
CA THR A 88 4.42 -9.44 -11.68
C THR A 88 5.50 -8.71 -12.47
N THR A 89 5.41 -7.39 -12.58
CA THR A 89 6.39 -6.58 -13.30
C THR A 89 7.07 -5.60 -12.36
N GLU A 90 8.27 -5.15 -12.72
CA GLU A 90 8.96 -4.13 -11.93
C GLU A 90 8.12 -2.86 -11.85
N GLU A 91 7.52 -2.47 -12.97
CA GLU A 91 6.70 -1.28 -13.02
C GLU A 91 5.53 -1.37 -12.05
N ALA A 92 4.86 -2.53 -11.99
CA ALA A 92 3.73 -2.72 -11.08
C ALA A 92 4.17 -2.59 -9.63
N ILE A 93 5.34 -3.14 -9.29
CA ILE A 93 5.87 -3.01 -7.93
C ILE A 93 6.17 -1.54 -7.62
N LEU A 94 6.78 -0.82 -8.55
CA LEU A 94 7.13 0.58 -8.33
C LEU A 94 5.90 1.45 -8.19
N VAL A 95 4.87 1.19 -8.98
CA VAL A 95 3.60 1.91 -8.86
C VAL A 95 2.95 1.67 -7.50
N ALA A 96 3.04 0.44 -6.99
CA ALA A 96 2.47 0.10 -5.70
C ALA A 96 3.26 0.69 -4.53
N ASN A 97 4.51 1.08 -4.77
CA ASN A 97 5.41 1.56 -3.71
C ASN A 97 6.08 2.86 -4.13
N PRO A 98 5.33 3.95 -4.29
CA PRO A 98 5.88 5.19 -4.85
C PRO A 98 6.94 5.84 -3.98
N LEU A 99 7.09 5.43 -2.73
CA LEU A 99 8.06 6.04 -1.82
C LEU A 99 9.36 5.24 -1.70
N ILE A 100 9.50 4.11 -2.39
CA ILE A 100 10.73 3.34 -2.31
C ILE A 100 11.75 3.82 -3.34
N ASP A 101 13.02 3.57 -3.03
CA ASP A 101 14.11 3.73 -3.98
C ASP A 101 14.48 2.34 -4.50
N PRO A 102 14.21 2.03 -5.78
CA PRO A 102 14.48 0.69 -6.30
C PRO A 102 15.96 0.36 -6.34
N ASP A 103 16.82 1.37 -6.30
CA ASP A 103 18.28 1.15 -6.30
C ASP A 103 18.84 1.01 -4.89
N ASP A 104 18.02 1.20 -3.88
CA ASP A 104 18.46 1.15 -2.49
C ASP A 104 17.33 0.60 -1.62
N LEU A 105 17.01 -0.68 -1.80
CA LEU A 105 15.99 -1.34 -1.00
C LEU A 105 16.49 -1.54 0.42
N VAL A 106 15.66 -1.15 1.38
CA VAL A 106 16.02 -1.22 2.79
C VAL A 106 15.61 -2.58 3.34
N VAL A 107 16.59 -3.33 3.87
CA VAL A 107 16.33 -4.63 4.50
C VAL A 107 15.36 -4.44 5.66
N ASP A 108 14.43 -5.38 5.79
CA ASP A 108 13.37 -5.39 6.79
C ASP A 108 12.24 -4.39 6.54
N ALA A 109 12.34 -3.56 5.51
CA ALA A 109 11.23 -2.72 5.10
C ALA A 109 10.17 -3.57 4.41
N ILE A 110 8.97 -3.03 4.33
CA ILE A 110 7.84 -3.72 3.72
C ILE A 110 7.59 -3.20 2.32
N LEU A 111 7.41 -4.14 1.40
CA LEU A 111 7.14 -3.84 0.00
C LEU A 111 5.80 -4.44 -0.38
N ALA A 112 4.95 -3.66 -1.01
CA ALA A 112 3.68 -4.17 -1.52
C ALA A 112 3.90 -4.75 -2.90
N VAL A 113 3.59 -6.03 -3.08
CA VAL A 113 3.80 -6.72 -4.35
C VAL A 113 2.46 -7.08 -4.96
N PRO A 114 2.13 -6.53 -6.13
CA PRO A 114 0.90 -6.92 -6.83
C PRO A 114 1.05 -8.37 -7.30
N LEU A 115 0.02 -9.17 -7.06
CA LEU A 115 0.02 -10.56 -7.45
C LEU A 115 -0.71 -10.74 -8.78
N GLY A 116 -0.01 -11.34 -9.73
CA GLY A 116 -0.59 -11.61 -11.01
C GLY A 116 -0.95 -10.35 -11.76
N PHE A 117 -2.06 -10.40 -12.47
CA PHE A 117 -2.49 -9.29 -13.25
C PHE A 117 -2.96 -8.17 -12.35
N PRO A 118 -2.58 -6.95 -12.63
CA PRO A 118 -2.86 -5.83 -11.74
C PRO A 118 -4.34 -5.50 -11.70
N LEU A 119 -4.96 -5.90 -10.65
CA LEU A 119 -6.35 -5.58 -10.42
C LEU A 119 -6.47 -4.46 -9.43
N VAL A 120 -5.60 -3.48 -9.58
CA VAL A 120 -5.63 -2.33 -8.70
C VAL A 120 -6.69 -1.37 -9.19
N PRO A 121 -7.60 -0.94 -8.34
CA PRO A 121 -8.72 -0.11 -8.76
C PRO A 121 -8.32 1.11 -9.56
N GLN A 122 -7.26 1.78 -9.16
CA GLN A 122 -6.85 2.97 -9.89
C GLN A 122 -6.28 2.65 -11.27
N MET A 123 -5.68 1.49 -11.45
CA MET A 123 -5.23 1.05 -12.76
C MET A 123 -6.41 0.72 -13.64
N VAL A 124 -7.43 0.12 -13.06
CA VAL A 124 -8.67 -0.12 -13.77
C VAL A 124 -9.28 1.19 -14.23
N LYS A 125 -9.24 2.21 -13.37
CA LYS A 125 -9.72 3.53 -13.76
C LYS A 125 -8.95 4.10 -14.94
N TYR A 126 -7.63 4.03 -14.90
CA TYR A 126 -6.81 4.49 -16.01
C TYR A 126 -7.12 3.73 -17.28
N THR A 127 -7.25 2.43 -17.16
CA THR A 127 -7.57 1.60 -18.31
C THR A 127 -8.90 2.01 -18.90
N SER A 128 -9.90 2.23 -18.07
CA SER A 128 -11.20 2.69 -18.55
C SER A 128 -11.10 3.99 -19.28
N VAL A 129 -10.33 4.92 -18.76
CA VAL A 129 -10.13 6.22 -19.43
C VAL A 129 -9.41 6.04 -20.75
N LEU A 130 -8.38 5.20 -20.77
CA LEU A 130 -7.57 5.01 -21.96
C LEU A 130 -8.30 4.25 -23.06
N THR A 131 -9.23 3.39 -22.71
CA THR A 131 -9.93 2.59 -23.69
C THR A 131 -11.15 3.29 -24.26
N GLN A 132 -11.43 4.45 -23.80
CA GLN A 132 -12.51 5.25 -24.34
C GLN A 132 -12.02 6.27 -25.33
#